data_e467d34b84cda5a268fa9a05a9abe177
#
_entry.id   e467d34b84cda5a268fa9a05a9abe177
#
_cell.length_a   1.000
_cell.length_b   1.000
_cell.length_c   1.000
_cell.angle_alpha   90.00
_cell.angle_beta   90.00
_cell.angle_gamma   90.00
#
_symmetry.space_group_name_H-M   'P 1'
#
loop_
_entity.id
_entity.type
_entity.pdbx_description
1 polymer ?
#
loop_
_entity_poly.entity_id
_entity_poly.type
_entity_poly.pdbx_seq_one_letter_code
_entity_poly.pdbx_strand_id
1 'polypeptide(L)'
;MNAKEFNLFAEKNGKLLIAPSILSADFSKMGEEVESLCEAGADLIHCDVMDGVFVPNITFGIKMIKDIKKHSNLPLDAHLMIVEPHKYVKAFADAGADIITVHYEACGERLAKTCDEIRQAGVKCGVAINPDMPVAAVENVLDRCDMLLIMSVFPGFGGQKFIENAYEQL
;
A
#
# COMPACT_ATOMS: atom_id res chain seq x y z
N MET A 1 -13.21 13.46 -2.86
CA MET A 1 -13.55 13.07 -1.47
C MET A 1 -12.33 13.36 -0.61
N ASN A 2 -12.48 14.06 0.50
CA ASN A 2 -11.33 14.38 1.36
C ASN A 2 -10.98 13.14 2.19
N ALA A 3 -9.71 12.81 2.32
CA ALA A 3 -9.22 11.67 3.13
C ALA A 3 -9.78 11.66 4.58
N LYS A 4 -10.27 12.81 5.08
CA LYS A 4 -10.93 12.92 6.39
C LYS A 4 -12.30 12.23 6.49
N GLU A 5 -12.96 11.92 5.38
CA GLU A 5 -14.29 11.29 5.37
C GLU A 5 -14.21 9.78 5.07
N PHE A 6 -13.00 9.27 4.77
CA PHE A 6 -12.82 7.90 4.37
C PHE A 6 -12.50 7.01 5.59
N ASN A 7 -13.52 6.42 6.18
CA ASN A 7 -13.37 5.45 7.27
C ASN A 7 -13.66 4.03 6.77
N LEU A 8 -12.83 3.57 5.81
CA LEU A 8 -12.98 2.26 5.15
C LEU A 8 -13.16 1.12 6.15
N PHE A 9 -12.42 1.18 7.27
CA PHE A 9 -12.37 0.09 8.24
C PHE A 9 -13.49 0.15 9.28
N ALA A 10 -14.07 1.33 9.59
CA ALA A 10 -15.13 1.46 10.58
C ALA A 10 -16.53 1.22 10.00
N GLU A 11 -16.73 1.47 8.71
CA GLU A 11 -18.07 1.38 8.10
C GLU A 11 -18.49 -0.05 7.70
N LYS A 12 -17.53 -0.99 7.61
CA LYS A 12 -17.83 -2.33 7.06
C LYS A 12 -18.01 -3.44 8.10
N ASN A 13 -18.16 -3.15 9.39
CA ASN A 13 -18.63 -4.08 10.44
C ASN A 13 -18.10 -5.53 10.29
N GLY A 14 -16.79 -5.71 10.13
CA GLY A 14 -16.16 -7.02 9.97
C GLY A 14 -16.31 -7.65 8.58
N LYS A 15 -16.77 -6.92 7.57
CA LYS A 15 -16.79 -7.39 6.18
C LYS A 15 -15.37 -7.42 5.61
N LEU A 16 -15.01 -8.52 4.95
CA LEU A 16 -13.79 -8.63 4.17
C LEU A 16 -13.77 -7.59 3.05
N LEU A 17 -12.67 -6.84 2.91
CA LEU A 17 -12.42 -5.90 1.84
C LEU A 17 -11.46 -6.49 0.82
N ILE A 18 -11.67 -6.19 -0.46
CA ILE A 18 -10.85 -6.69 -1.56
C ILE A 18 -10.05 -5.53 -2.16
N ALA A 19 -8.73 -5.67 -2.15
CA ALA A 19 -7.75 -4.72 -2.66
C ALA A 19 -6.92 -5.37 -3.79
N PRO A 20 -7.42 -5.45 -5.02
CA PRO A 20 -6.63 -6.03 -6.11
C PRO A 20 -5.41 -5.18 -6.43
N SER A 21 -4.27 -5.85 -6.63
CA SER A 21 -3.05 -5.20 -7.11
C SER A 21 -3.09 -5.01 -8.62
N ILE A 22 -2.73 -3.81 -9.07
CA ILE A 22 -2.55 -3.49 -10.49
C ILE A 22 -1.16 -3.88 -11.04
N LEU A 23 -0.34 -4.55 -10.24
CA LEU A 23 0.98 -5.03 -10.68
C LEU A 23 0.90 -5.97 -11.90
N SER A 24 -0.17 -6.75 -12.01
CA SER A 24 -0.40 -7.71 -13.10
C SER A 24 -1.24 -7.15 -14.25
N ALA A 25 -1.66 -5.88 -14.19
CA ALA A 25 -2.46 -5.22 -15.22
C ALA A 25 -1.61 -4.86 -16.46
N ASP A 26 -2.26 -4.62 -17.59
CA ASP A 26 -1.61 -4.06 -18.77
C ASP A 26 -1.32 -2.56 -18.55
N PHE A 27 -0.07 -2.21 -18.29
CA PHE A 27 0.36 -0.83 -18.03
C PHE A 27 0.08 0.12 -19.20
N SER A 28 -0.06 -0.40 -20.43
CA SER A 28 -0.43 0.42 -21.60
C SER A 28 -1.90 0.85 -21.59
N LYS A 29 -2.74 0.19 -20.76
CA LYS A 29 -4.18 0.42 -20.62
C LYS A 29 -4.60 0.66 -19.17
N MET A 30 -3.70 1.11 -18.34
CA MET A 30 -3.87 1.16 -16.88
C MET A 30 -5.18 1.88 -16.45
N GLY A 31 -5.62 2.91 -17.18
CA GLY A 31 -6.89 3.57 -16.89
C GLY A 31 -8.09 2.62 -17.02
N GLU A 32 -8.18 1.88 -18.14
CA GLU A 32 -9.23 0.90 -18.41
C GLU A 32 -9.19 -0.27 -17.40
N GLU A 33 -7.99 -0.72 -17.05
CA GLU A 33 -7.79 -1.78 -16.06
C GLU A 33 -8.33 -1.36 -14.68
N VAL A 34 -8.02 -0.13 -14.23
CA VAL A 34 -8.51 0.41 -12.97
C VAL A 34 -10.04 0.59 -12.98
N GLU A 35 -10.62 1.12 -14.07
CA GLU A 35 -12.07 1.24 -14.24
C GLU A 35 -12.75 -0.13 -14.14
N SER A 36 -12.18 -1.16 -14.79
CA SER A 36 -12.74 -2.53 -14.73
C SER A 36 -12.74 -3.12 -13.32
N LEU A 37 -11.70 -2.83 -12.51
CA LEU A 37 -11.65 -3.26 -11.10
C LEU A 37 -12.72 -2.54 -10.26
N CYS A 38 -12.95 -1.25 -10.50
CA CYS A 38 -14.02 -0.51 -9.85
C CYS A 38 -15.40 -1.10 -10.19
N GLU A 39 -15.65 -1.42 -11.45
CA GLU A 39 -16.89 -2.05 -11.91
C GLU A 39 -17.08 -3.47 -11.36
N ALA A 40 -15.99 -4.22 -11.20
CA ALA A 40 -15.99 -5.55 -10.62
C ALA A 40 -16.28 -5.57 -9.11
N GLY A 41 -16.32 -4.40 -8.46
CA GLY A 41 -16.68 -4.26 -7.04
C GLY A 41 -15.51 -4.39 -6.08
N ALA A 42 -14.29 -4.05 -6.51
CA ALA A 42 -13.17 -3.85 -5.61
C ALA A 42 -13.49 -2.78 -4.55
N ASP A 43 -12.88 -2.87 -3.38
CA ASP A 43 -13.07 -1.90 -2.29
C ASP A 43 -11.98 -0.82 -2.29
N LEU A 44 -10.77 -1.14 -2.76
CA LEU A 44 -9.65 -0.21 -2.97
C LEU A 44 -8.73 -0.77 -4.06
N ILE A 45 -7.82 0.05 -4.56
CA ILE A 45 -6.81 -0.34 -5.55
C ILE A 45 -5.44 -0.39 -4.89
N HIS A 46 -4.76 -1.53 -4.99
CA HIS A 46 -3.41 -1.71 -4.46
C HIS A 46 -2.36 -1.43 -5.54
N CYS A 47 -1.42 -0.53 -5.25
CA CYS A 47 -0.44 0.01 -6.20
C CYS A 47 0.97 -0.34 -5.73
N ASP A 48 1.56 -1.40 -6.27
CA ASP A 48 2.89 -1.90 -5.92
C ASP A 48 4.00 -1.07 -6.60
N VAL A 49 4.56 -0.11 -5.86
CA VAL A 49 5.64 0.79 -6.30
C VAL A 49 6.99 0.19 -5.94
N MET A 50 7.84 -0.06 -6.95
CA MET A 50 9.13 -0.73 -6.80
C MET A 50 10.24 0.08 -7.48
N ASP A 51 11.41 0.18 -6.81
CA ASP A 51 12.55 1.01 -7.24
C ASP A 51 13.74 0.24 -7.81
N GLY A 52 13.69 -1.09 -7.82
CA GLY A 52 14.81 -1.93 -8.26
C GLY A 52 15.97 -2.03 -7.27
N VAL A 53 15.83 -1.44 -6.07
CA VAL A 53 16.86 -1.44 -5.02
C VAL A 53 16.36 -2.19 -3.78
N PHE A 54 15.21 -1.83 -3.24
CA PHE A 54 14.58 -2.57 -2.14
C PHE A 54 14.13 -3.95 -2.59
N VAL A 55 13.60 -4.06 -3.81
CA VAL A 55 13.24 -5.31 -4.48
C VAL A 55 13.86 -5.35 -5.89
N PRO A 56 14.17 -6.55 -6.44
CA PRO A 56 14.83 -6.68 -7.75
C PRO A 56 13.85 -6.50 -8.93
N ASN A 57 12.97 -5.52 -8.85
CA ASN A 57 12.00 -5.17 -9.88
C ASN A 57 11.74 -3.67 -9.87
N ILE A 58 11.39 -3.10 -11.02
CA ILE A 58 10.99 -1.70 -11.17
C ILE A 58 9.59 -1.71 -11.79
N THR A 59 8.65 -0.96 -11.21
CA THR A 59 7.28 -0.90 -11.72
C THR A 59 6.93 0.49 -12.22
N PHE A 60 6.33 1.28 -11.38
CA PHE A 60 5.87 2.64 -11.69
C PHE A 60 6.02 3.53 -10.44
N GLY A 61 5.76 4.81 -10.60
CA GLY A 61 5.93 5.78 -9.52
C GLY A 61 4.79 6.81 -9.44
N ILE A 62 5.10 7.94 -8.86
CA ILE A 62 4.20 9.05 -8.51
C ILE A 62 3.29 9.47 -9.67
N LYS A 63 3.85 9.54 -10.90
CA LYS A 63 3.08 9.95 -12.09
C LYS A 63 1.95 8.98 -12.40
N MET A 64 2.19 7.68 -12.25
CA MET A 64 1.16 6.64 -12.46
C MET A 64 0.04 6.81 -11.43
N ILE A 65 0.36 6.97 -10.14
CA ILE A 65 -0.65 7.20 -9.09
C ILE A 65 -1.53 8.40 -9.44
N LYS A 66 -0.90 9.51 -9.88
CA LYS A 66 -1.64 10.72 -10.29
C LYS A 66 -2.57 10.49 -11.47
N ASP A 67 -2.18 9.64 -12.41
CA ASP A 67 -3.00 9.40 -13.60
C ASP A 67 -4.14 8.43 -13.31
N ILE A 68 -3.88 7.32 -12.64
CA ILE A 68 -4.93 6.34 -12.29
C ILE A 68 -5.96 6.90 -11.32
N LYS A 69 -5.58 7.88 -10.47
CA LYS A 69 -6.55 8.55 -9.59
C LYS A 69 -7.70 9.22 -10.34
N LYS A 70 -7.50 9.56 -11.60
CA LYS A 70 -8.56 10.14 -12.47
C LYS A 70 -9.55 9.08 -12.97
N HIS A 71 -9.15 7.81 -12.96
CA HIS A 71 -9.91 6.66 -13.41
C HIS A 71 -10.51 5.84 -12.26
N SER A 72 -10.19 6.20 -11.01
CA SER A 72 -10.67 5.50 -9.82
C SER A 72 -11.50 6.40 -8.92
N ASN A 73 -12.70 5.95 -8.56
CA ASN A 73 -13.48 6.49 -7.46
C ASN A 73 -13.19 5.75 -6.14
N LEU A 74 -12.39 4.68 -6.19
CA LEU A 74 -11.93 3.93 -5.03
C LEU A 74 -10.63 4.53 -4.46
N PRO A 75 -10.35 4.27 -3.17
CA PRO A 75 -9.08 4.62 -2.57
C PRO A 75 -7.91 3.94 -3.26
N LEU A 76 -6.79 4.65 -3.33
CA LEU A 76 -5.52 4.12 -3.80
C LEU A 76 -4.60 3.87 -2.59
N ASP A 77 -4.15 2.64 -2.42
CA ASP A 77 -3.08 2.27 -1.49
C ASP A 77 -1.75 2.20 -2.24
N ALA A 78 -0.89 3.19 -2.04
CA ALA A 78 0.46 3.21 -2.59
C ALA A 78 1.40 2.39 -1.68
N HIS A 79 1.65 1.15 -2.07
CA HIS A 79 2.56 0.23 -1.38
C HIS A 79 3.99 0.47 -1.85
N LEU A 80 4.80 1.08 -0.99
CA LEU A 80 6.15 1.55 -1.32
C LEU A 80 7.21 0.51 -0.99
N MET A 81 7.53 -0.35 -1.94
CA MET A 81 8.67 -1.27 -1.93
C MET A 81 9.92 -0.55 -2.46
N ILE A 82 10.32 0.50 -1.78
CA ILE A 82 11.42 1.38 -2.17
C ILE A 82 12.33 1.69 -0.96
N VAL A 83 13.58 2.02 -1.21
CA VAL A 83 14.48 2.52 -0.17
C VAL A 83 14.10 3.96 0.21
N GLU A 84 14.29 4.31 1.49
CA GLU A 84 14.03 5.65 2.02
C GLU A 84 12.63 6.22 1.67
N PRO A 85 11.51 5.47 1.89
CA PRO A 85 10.18 5.86 1.46
C PRO A 85 9.73 7.22 2.02
N HIS A 86 10.26 7.63 3.17
CA HIS A 86 9.96 8.91 3.79
C HIS A 86 10.24 10.13 2.88
N LYS A 87 11.19 10.02 1.95
CA LYS A 87 11.51 11.10 0.99
C LYS A 87 10.37 11.35 0.00
N TYR A 88 9.48 10.39 -0.19
CA TYR A 88 8.45 10.41 -1.23
C TYR A 88 7.02 10.53 -0.68
N VAL A 89 6.83 10.44 0.64
CA VAL A 89 5.51 10.49 1.30
C VAL A 89 4.66 11.63 0.78
N LYS A 90 5.19 12.87 0.86
CA LYS A 90 4.44 14.04 0.39
C LYS A 90 4.08 13.96 -1.09
N ALA A 91 4.98 13.49 -1.92
CA ALA A 91 4.77 13.43 -3.37
C ALA A 91 3.70 12.40 -3.74
N PHE A 92 3.63 11.25 -3.06
CA PHE A 92 2.57 10.26 -3.25
C PHE A 92 1.22 10.75 -2.73
N ALA A 93 1.18 11.42 -1.57
CA ALA A 93 -0.02 12.03 -1.04
C ALA A 93 -0.57 13.12 -2.00
N ASP A 94 0.28 14.01 -2.50
CA ASP A 94 -0.08 15.06 -3.47
C ASP A 94 -0.53 14.46 -4.83
N ALA A 95 -0.06 13.27 -5.18
CA ALA A 95 -0.48 12.54 -6.38
C ALA A 95 -1.87 11.90 -6.24
N GLY A 96 -2.40 11.78 -5.03
CA GLY A 96 -3.73 11.26 -4.77
C GLY A 96 -3.76 9.86 -4.18
N ALA A 97 -2.66 9.38 -3.59
CA ALA A 97 -2.72 8.21 -2.72
C ALA A 97 -3.59 8.54 -1.50
N ASP A 98 -4.49 7.64 -1.15
CA ASP A 98 -5.35 7.76 0.04
C ASP A 98 -4.72 7.01 1.23
N ILE A 99 -3.95 5.97 0.94
CA ILE A 99 -3.15 5.19 1.87
C ILE A 99 -1.72 5.16 1.34
N ILE A 100 -0.74 5.26 2.22
CA ILE A 100 0.67 5.01 1.90
C ILE A 100 1.16 3.90 2.82
N THR A 101 1.54 2.77 2.23
CA THR A 101 2.03 1.59 2.94
C THR A 101 3.55 1.48 2.75
N VAL A 102 4.29 1.46 3.86
CA VAL A 102 5.75 1.39 3.87
C VAL A 102 6.25 0.14 4.58
N HIS A 103 7.34 -0.43 4.13
CA HIS A 103 7.96 -1.60 4.75
C HIS A 103 8.74 -1.24 6.02
N TYR A 104 8.57 -2.06 7.08
CA TYR A 104 9.42 -2.03 8.26
C TYR A 104 10.89 -2.09 7.88
N GLU A 105 11.25 -3.03 6.99
CA GLU A 105 12.62 -3.31 6.56
C GLU A 105 13.24 -2.13 5.78
N ALA A 106 12.42 -1.35 5.07
CA ALA A 106 12.89 -0.15 4.35
C ALA A 106 13.06 1.06 5.27
N CYS A 107 12.31 1.10 6.38
CA CYS A 107 12.29 2.23 7.31
C CYS A 107 13.25 2.05 8.49
N GLY A 108 13.41 0.82 8.99
CA GLY A 108 14.23 0.52 10.18
C GLY A 108 13.82 1.37 11.39
N GLU A 109 14.79 1.94 12.07
CA GLU A 109 14.58 2.81 13.24
C GLU A 109 13.74 4.06 12.94
N ARG A 110 13.63 4.44 11.67
CA ARG A 110 12.86 5.61 11.24
C ARG A 110 11.36 5.33 11.11
N LEU A 111 10.90 4.08 11.23
CA LEU A 111 9.53 3.68 10.94
C LEU A 111 8.49 4.56 11.67
N ALA A 112 8.62 4.73 12.98
CA ALA A 112 7.69 5.54 13.77
C ALA A 112 7.57 6.99 13.24
N LYS A 113 8.70 7.60 12.90
CA LYS A 113 8.72 8.94 12.32
C LYS A 113 8.11 8.98 10.91
N THR A 114 8.35 7.94 10.12
CA THR A 114 7.75 7.82 8.77
C THR A 114 6.23 7.70 8.85
N CYS A 115 5.71 6.92 9.80
CA CYS A 115 4.26 6.85 10.06
C CYS A 115 3.67 8.22 10.41
N ASP A 116 4.35 8.97 11.29
CA ASP A 116 3.92 10.33 11.65
C ASP A 116 3.93 11.27 10.43
N GLU A 117 4.95 11.19 9.57
CA GLU A 117 5.06 11.97 8.32
C GLU A 117 3.93 11.64 7.33
N ILE A 118 3.55 10.35 7.20
CA ILE A 118 2.42 9.91 6.36
C ILE A 118 1.11 10.52 6.88
N ARG A 119 0.84 10.43 8.18
CA ARG A 119 -0.37 10.99 8.80
C ARG A 119 -0.41 12.52 8.70
N GLN A 120 0.74 13.19 8.85
CA GLN A 120 0.85 14.64 8.66
C GLN A 120 0.59 15.07 7.20
N ALA A 121 0.88 14.21 6.22
CA ALA A 121 0.53 14.44 4.82
C ALA A 121 -0.99 14.33 4.56
N GLY A 122 -1.79 13.92 5.55
CA GLY A 122 -3.25 13.86 5.48
C GLY A 122 -3.80 12.58 4.85
N VAL A 123 -2.99 11.54 4.74
CA VAL A 123 -3.37 10.22 4.21
C VAL A 123 -3.26 9.14 5.28
N LYS A 124 -3.86 7.98 5.04
CA LYS A 124 -3.79 6.82 5.93
C LYS A 124 -2.41 6.18 5.89
N CYS A 125 -1.96 5.67 7.04
CA CYS A 125 -0.67 5.01 7.17
C CYS A 125 -0.83 3.49 7.21
N GLY A 126 -0.20 2.80 6.24
CA GLY A 126 0.02 1.36 6.26
C GLY A 126 1.46 1.02 6.63
N VAL A 127 1.65 -0.06 7.37
CA VAL A 127 2.95 -0.67 7.64
C VAL A 127 2.94 -2.09 7.09
N ALA A 128 3.95 -2.44 6.29
CA ALA A 128 4.13 -3.79 5.76
C ALA A 128 5.30 -4.49 6.42
N ILE A 129 5.19 -5.79 6.59
CA ILE A 129 6.26 -6.70 7.05
C ILE A 129 6.41 -7.88 6.10
N ASN A 130 7.65 -8.30 5.87
CA ASN A 130 7.97 -9.48 5.07
C ASN A 130 7.48 -10.78 5.75
N PRO A 131 7.30 -11.89 5.00
CA PRO A 131 6.79 -13.14 5.54
C PRO A 131 7.64 -13.76 6.66
N ASP A 132 8.92 -13.43 6.72
CA ASP A 132 9.89 -13.89 7.72
C ASP A 132 10.04 -12.94 8.92
N MET A 133 9.35 -11.80 8.91
CA MET A 133 9.38 -10.81 9.98
C MET A 133 8.20 -11.01 10.95
N PRO A 134 8.43 -11.17 12.27
CA PRO A 134 7.34 -11.32 13.21
C PRO A 134 6.58 -10.01 13.43
N VAL A 135 5.26 -10.08 13.64
CA VAL A 135 4.41 -8.89 13.95
C VAL A 135 4.92 -8.12 15.17
N ALA A 136 5.54 -8.79 16.13
CA ALA A 136 6.14 -8.15 17.31
C ALA A 136 7.21 -7.08 16.95
N ALA A 137 7.82 -7.16 15.75
CA ALA A 137 8.80 -6.17 15.30
C ALA A 137 8.19 -4.77 15.08
N VAL A 138 6.88 -4.69 14.88
CA VAL A 138 6.15 -3.44 14.61
C VAL A 138 5.17 -3.05 15.70
N GLU A 139 5.16 -3.80 16.83
CA GLU A 139 4.23 -3.57 17.96
C GLU A 139 4.28 -2.11 18.45
N ASN A 140 5.46 -1.52 18.48
CA ASN A 140 5.70 -0.15 18.97
C ASN A 140 5.18 0.96 18.03
N VAL A 141 4.63 0.62 16.87
CA VAL A 141 4.08 1.58 15.89
C VAL A 141 2.63 1.30 15.53
N LEU A 142 2.00 0.28 16.10
CA LEU A 142 0.61 -0.09 15.80
C LEU A 142 -0.39 1.03 16.12
N ASP A 143 -0.10 1.87 17.13
CA ASP A 143 -0.90 3.05 17.46
C ASP A 143 -0.76 4.20 16.46
N ARG A 144 0.23 4.13 15.56
CA ARG A 144 0.55 5.14 14.55
C ARG A 144 0.15 4.75 13.14
N CYS A 145 -0.20 3.48 12.91
CA CYS A 145 -0.67 3.01 11.61
C CYS A 145 -2.17 2.73 11.62
N ASP A 146 -2.80 2.87 10.46
CA ASP A 146 -4.21 2.58 10.24
C ASP A 146 -4.39 1.15 9.68
N MET A 147 -3.31 0.55 9.14
CA MET A 147 -3.31 -0.76 8.50
C MET A 147 -1.96 -1.47 8.72
N LEU A 148 -1.99 -2.76 9.04
CA LEU A 148 -0.84 -3.64 9.00
C LEU A 148 -0.98 -4.61 7.83
N LEU A 149 -0.01 -4.60 6.91
CA LEU A 149 0.06 -5.52 5.79
C LEU A 149 1.03 -6.66 6.10
N ILE A 150 0.50 -7.83 6.38
CA ILE A 150 1.27 -9.06 6.55
C ILE A 150 1.50 -9.67 5.15
N MET A 151 2.74 -9.62 4.67
CA MET A 151 3.07 -10.20 3.37
C MET A 151 2.98 -11.72 3.44
N SER A 152 2.24 -12.31 2.50
CA SER A 152 2.15 -13.77 2.32
C SER A 152 3.02 -14.29 1.17
N VAL A 153 3.78 -13.39 0.55
CA VAL A 153 4.82 -13.65 -0.46
C VAL A 153 5.93 -12.63 -0.23
N PHE A 154 7.16 -12.92 -0.66
CA PHE A 154 8.20 -11.90 -0.64
C PHE A 154 7.90 -10.79 -1.65
N PRO A 155 8.15 -9.52 -1.30
CA PRO A 155 7.90 -8.39 -2.19
C PRO A 155 8.75 -8.48 -3.47
N GLY A 156 8.24 -7.93 -4.59
CA GLY A 156 8.97 -7.81 -5.84
C GLY A 156 8.28 -8.39 -7.08
N PHE A 157 7.53 -9.47 -6.98
CA PHE A 157 6.89 -10.13 -8.12
C PHE A 157 5.48 -10.61 -7.81
N GLY A 158 4.60 -10.58 -8.83
CA GLY A 158 3.28 -11.21 -8.78
C GLY A 158 3.33 -12.72 -9.05
N GLY A 159 2.21 -13.41 -8.84
CA GLY A 159 2.02 -14.83 -9.18
C GLY A 159 2.79 -15.82 -8.32
N GLN A 160 3.30 -15.41 -7.17
CA GLN A 160 4.02 -16.27 -6.23
C GLN A 160 3.05 -17.18 -5.45
N LYS A 161 3.56 -18.30 -4.95
CA LYS A 161 2.81 -19.19 -4.06
C LYS A 161 2.70 -18.57 -2.67
N PHE A 162 1.50 -18.68 -2.08
CA PHE A 162 1.22 -18.24 -0.71
C PHE A 162 2.18 -18.94 0.28
N ILE A 163 2.73 -18.18 1.19
CA ILE A 163 3.61 -18.65 2.28
C ILE A 163 2.74 -18.83 3.52
N GLU A 164 2.58 -20.08 3.97
CA GLU A 164 1.64 -20.45 5.05
C GLU A 164 2.00 -19.81 6.42
N ASN A 165 3.28 -19.47 6.63
CA ASN A 165 3.73 -18.76 7.83
C ASN A 165 2.96 -17.44 8.10
N ALA A 166 2.34 -16.85 7.06
CA ALA A 166 1.50 -15.66 7.22
C ALA A 166 0.29 -15.92 8.13
N TYR A 167 -0.22 -17.16 8.22
CA TYR A 167 -1.30 -17.51 9.14
C TYR A 167 -0.88 -17.50 10.60
N GLU A 168 0.38 -17.78 10.91
CA GLU A 168 0.90 -17.77 12.28
C GLU A 168 1.09 -16.34 12.81
N GLN A 169 1.03 -15.35 11.92
CA GLN A 169 1.22 -13.94 12.21
C GLN A 169 -0.12 -13.18 12.41
N LEU A 170 -1.23 -13.82 12.07
CA LEU A 170 -2.58 -13.28 12.27
C LEU A 170 -3.12 -13.62 13.65
#